data_71ae20b56a01b0ba28d86c05e302f1d2
#
_entry.id   71ae20b56a01b0ba28d86c05e302f1d2
#
_cell.length_a   1.000
_cell.length_b   1.000
_cell.length_c   1.000
_cell.angle_alpha   90.00
_cell.angle_beta   90.00
_cell.angle_gamma   90.00
#
_symmetry.space_group_name_H-M   'P 1'
#
loop_
_entity.id
_entity.type
_entity.pdbx_description
1 polymer ?
#
loop_
_entity_poly.entity_id
_entity_poly.type
_entity_poly.pdbx_seq_one_letter_code
_entity_poly.pdbx_strand_id
1 'polypeptide(L)'
;KRREMERDLECGVGHVLGVDRFLKTQAGRLSGGEKKRLSIAAALSGRADILILDEPGAALDLEAKEQILTYIRSYVKAGGTVLLTSHEMGEIGACTTLYVLKDGVLVPTEAGLSARELIQRF
;
A
#
# COMPACT_ATOMS: atom_id res chain seq x y z
N LYS A 1 -5.74 20.77 10.14
CA LYS A 1 -4.61 19.81 10.21
C LYS A 1 -4.62 18.98 11.49
N ARG A 2 -4.55 19.58 12.72
CA ARG A 2 -4.53 18.82 13.98
C ARG A 2 -5.79 17.97 14.18
N ARG A 3 -6.99 18.53 13.98
CA ARG A 3 -8.27 17.80 14.08
C ARG A 3 -8.43 16.71 13.01
N GLU A 4 -7.88 16.90 11.84
CA GLU A 4 -7.87 15.87 10.78
C GLU A 4 -6.97 14.71 11.16
N MET A 5 -5.78 14.99 11.70
CA MET A 5 -4.86 13.99 12.20
C MET A 5 -5.44 13.21 13.38
N GLU A 6 -6.11 13.91 14.33
CA GLU A 6 -6.80 13.27 15.46
C GLU A 6 -7.90 12.32 14.98
N ARG A 7 -8.71 12.70 13.98
CA ARG A 7 -9.71 11.80 13.37
C ARG A 7 -9.09 10.62 12.67
N ASP A 8 -7.99 10.83 11.94
CA ASP A 8 -7.30 9.75 11.24
C ASP A 8 -6.75 8.70 12.20
N LEU A 9 -6.28 9.14 13.38
CA LEU A 9 -5.82 8.27 14.44
C LEU A 9 -6.96 7.58 15.22
N GLU A 10 -8.16 8.14 15.25
CA GLU A 10 -9.31 7.56 15.95
C GLU A 10 -10.11 6.58 15.09
N CYS A 11 -10.27 6.83 13.80
CA CYS A 11 -11.11 6.02 12.92
C CYS A 11 -10.64 5.95 11.46
N GLY A 12 -9.52 6.57 11.12
CA GLY A 12 -8.96 6.60 9.78
C GLY A 12 -7.91 5.51 9.53
N VAL A 13 -7.12 5.71 8.48
CA VAL A 13 -6.06 4.78 8.08
C VAL A 13 -4.99 4.60 9.16
N GLY A 14 -4.70 5.64 9.93
CA GLY A 14 -3.75 5.59 11.04
C GLY A 14 -4.20 4.62 12.12
N HIS A 15 -5.49 4.63 12.47
CA HIS A 15 -6.09 3.69 13.41
C HIS A 15 -6.05 2.25 12.88
N VAL A 16 -6.51 2.04 11.66
CA VAL A 16 -6.55 0.72 11.03
C VAL A 16 -5.15 0.09 10.95
N LEU A 17 -4.14 0.87 10.62
CA LEU A 17 -2.75 0.41 10.60
C LEU A 17 -2.09 0.36 11.99
N GLY A 18 -2.84 0.65 13.06
CA GLY A 18 -2.38 0.59 14.44
C GLY A 18 -1.31 1.63 14.80
N VAL A 19 -1.25 2.74 14.07
CA VAL A 19 -0.30 3.84 14.33
C VAL A 19 -0.53 4.49 15.69
N ASP A 20 -1.78 4.52 16.13
CA ASP A 20 -2.20 4.99 17.47
C ASP A 20 -1.45 4.29 18.62
N ARG A 21 -1.08 3.02 18.43
CA ARG A 21 -0.41 2.20 19.45
C ARG A 21 1.04 2.63 19.73
N PHE A 22 1.69 3.27 18.77
CA PHE A 22 3.10 3.66 18.90
C PHE A 22 3.38 5.16 18.69
N LEU A 23 2.36 6.00 18.76
CA LEU A 23 2.48 7.48 18.63
C LEU A 23 3.49 8.11 19.60
N LYS A 24 3.67 7.53 20.78
CA LYS A 24 4.60 8.01 21.79
C LYS A 24 6.02 7.43 21.64
N THR A 25 6.21 6.52 20.69
CA THR A 25 7.51 5.88 20.46
C THR A 25 8.36 6.76 19.54
N GLN A 26 9.61 6.98 19.92
CA GLN A 26 10.54 7.71 19.05
C GLN A 26 10.75 6.96 17.74
N ALA A 27 10.78 7.67 16.62
CA ALA A 27 10.90 7.08 15.28
C ALA A 27 12.11 6.12 15.12
N GLY A 28 13.22 6.40 15.81
CA GLY A 28 14.39 5.54 15.81
C GLY A 28 14.18 4.18 16.50
N ARG A 29 13.20 4.09 17.40
CA ARG A 29 12.87 2.87 18.17
C ARG A 29 11.76 2.03 17.55
N LEU A 30 11.12 2.53 16.50
CA LEU A 30 10.11 1.77 15.77
C LEU A 30 10.73 0.58 15.06
N SER A 31 10.05 -0.55 15.11
CA SER A 31 10.39 -1.73 14.29
C SER A 31 10.24 -1.42 12.79
N GLY A 32 10.80 -2.26 11.93
CA GLY A 32 10.65 -2.13 10.48
C GLY A 32 9.18 -2.12 10.03
N GLY A 33 8.36 -3.01 10.61
CA GLY A 33 6.92 -3.08 10.34
C GLY A 33 6.18 -1.83 10.80
N GLU A 34 6.46 -1.31 12.00
CA GLU A 34 5.85 -0.06 12.50
C GLU A 34 6.24 1.15 11.65
N LYS A 35 7.51 1.26 11.23
CA LYS A 35 7.96 2.31 10.29
C LYS A 35 7.21 2.22 8.97
N LYS A 36 7.03 1.01 8.43
CA LYS A 36 6.29 0.77 7.19
C LYS A 36 4.83 1.19 7.33
N ARG A 37 4.15 0.76 8.41
CA ARG A 37 2.76 1.14 8.71
C ARG A 37 2.60 2.66 8.83
N LEU A 38 3.51 3.32 9.52
CA LEU A 38 3.51 4.78 9.67
C LEU A 38 3.68 5.49 8.31
N SER A 39 4.62 5.02 7.49
CA SER A 39 4.87 5.57 6.15
C SER A 39 3.65 5.44 5.24
N ILE A 40 3.00 4.27 5.23
CA ILE A 40 1.80 4.03 4.43
C ILE A 40 0.64 4.86 4.94
N ALA A 41 0.42 4.92 6.27
CA ALA A 41 -0.61 5.76 6.85
C ALA A 41 -0.43 7.23 6.47
N ALA A 42 0.80 7.75 6.54
CA ALA A 42 1.10 9.12 6.14
C ALA A 42 0.82 9.38 4.66
N ALA A 43 1.15 8.44 3.77
CA ALA A 43 0.88 8.55 2.34
C ALA A 43 -0.63 8.53 2.05
N LEU A 44 -1.37 7.60 2.67
CA LEU A 44 -2.81 7.43 2.46
C LEU A 44 -3.66 8.55 3.11
N SER A 45 -3.17 9.16 4.19
CA SER A 45 -3.84 10.33 4.83
C SER A 45 -3.71 11.60 3.99
N GLY A 46 -2.80 11.63 3.03
CA GLY A 46 -2.64 12.72 2.08
C GLY A 46 -3.80 12.76 1.07
N ARG A 47 -4.12 13.96 0.59
CA ARG A 47 -5.10 14.16 -0.49
C ARG A 47 -4.40 14.33 -1.84
N ALA A 48 -3.46 13.45 -2.15
CA ALA A 48 -2.78 13.47 -3.43
C ALA A 48 -3.68 12.84 -4.52
N ASP A 49 -3.62 13.30 -5.74
CA ASP A 49 -4.35 12.68 -6.86
C ASP A 49 -3.70 11.37 -7.31
N ILE A 50 -2.39 11.26 -7.11
CA ILE A 50 -1.58 10.10 -7.46
C ILE A 50 -0.80 9.64 -6.22
N LEU A 51 -0.91 8.37 -5.90
CA LEU A 51 -0.22 7.71 -4.81
C LEU A 51 0.79 6.71 -5.38
N ILE A 52 2.05 6.80 -4.94
CA ILE A 52 3.11 5.87 -5.35
C ILE A 52 3.53 5.05 -4.13
N LEU A 53 3.40 3.74 -4.23
CA LEU A 53 3.69 2.79 -3.16
C LEU A 53 4.70 1.74 -3.63
N ASP A 54 5.83 1.69 -2.94
CA ASP A 54 6.87 0.71 -3.22
C ASP A 54 6.78 -0.45 -2.22
N GLU A 55 6.40 -1.63 -2.72
CA GLU A 55 6.21 -2.87 -1.94
C GLU A 55 5.36 -2.62 -0.66
N PRO A 56 4.11 -2.13 -0.78
CA PRO A 56 3.34 -1.68 0.39
C PRO A 56 3.07 -2.80 1.40
N GLY A 57 2.86 -4.04 0.97
CA GLY A 57 2.60 -5.19 1.83
C GLY A 57 3.86 -5.83 2.44
N ALA A 58 5.06 -5.46 1.99
CA ALA A 58 6.29 -6.07 2.49
C ALA A 58 6.46 -5.85 4.01
N ALA A 59 6.83 -6.91 4.71
CA ALA A 59 7.02 -6.94 6.19
C ALA A 59 5.75 -6.67 7.02
N LEU A 60 4.57 -6.80 6.43
CA LEU A 60 3.29 -6.71 7.13
C LEU A 60 2.67 -8.08 7.34
N ASP A 61 1.89 -8.22 8.41
CA ASP A 61 1.05 -9.39 8.63
C ASP A 61 -0.15 -9.40 7.66
N LEU A 62 -0.82 -10.53 7.55
CA LEU A 62 -1.93 -10.73 6.62
C LEU A 62 -3.07 -9.73 6.83
N GLU A 63 -3.40 -9.43 8.09
CA GLU A 63 -4.47 -8.51 8.44
C GLU A 63 -4.14 -7.09 7.95
N ALA A 64 -2.93 -6.59 8.21
CA ALA A 64 -2.49 -5.28 7.75
C ALA A 64 -2.44 -5.19 6.22
N LYS A 65 -2.04 -6.26 5.52
CA LYS A 65 -2.07 -6.33 4.06
C LYS A 65 -3.49 -6.15 3.51
N GLU A 66 -4.46 -6.89 4.03
CA GLU A 66 -5.86 -6.78 3.61
C GLU A 66 -6.44 -5.39 3.89
N GLN A 67 -6.08 -4.80 5.02
CA GLN A 67 -6.49 -3.46 5.38
C GLN A 67 -5.95 -2.43 4.39
N ILE A 68 -4.67 -2.51 4.02
CA ILE A 68 -4.06 -1.62 3.03
C ILE A 68 -4.74 -1.76 1.67
N LEU A 69 -4.98 -2.98 1.20
CA LEU A 69 -5.67 -3.22 -0.07
C LEU A 69 -7.08 -2.63 -0.07
N THR A 70 -7.79 -2.74 1.05
CA THR A 70 -9.11 -2.14 1.21
C THR A 70 -9.04 -0.62 1.10
N TYR A 71 -8.05 0.02 1.72
CA TYR A 71 -7.83 1.46 1.60
C TYR A 71 -7.45 1.87 0.18
N ILE A 72 -6.55 1.15 -0.48
CA ILE A 72 -6.15 1.41 -1.87
C ILE A 72 -7.38 1.35 -2.79
N ARG A 73 -8.22 0.31 -2.65
CA ARG A 73 -9.46 0.18 -3.43
C ARG A 73 -10.42 1.36 -3.20
N SER A 74 -10.57 1.77 -1.95
CA SER A 74 -11.42 2.92 -1.58
C SER A 74 -10.88 4.22 -2.17
N TYR A 75 -9.56 4.41 -2.15
CA TYR A 75 -8.89 5.58 -2.73
C TYR A 75 -9.09 5.66 -4.25
N VAL A 76 -8.90 4.54 -4.95
CA VAL A 76 -9.13 4.46 -6.41
C VAL A 76 -10.61 4.68 -6.73
N LYS A 77 -11.53 4.10 -5.95
CA LYS A 77 -12.98 4.31 -6.12
C LYS A 77 -13.39 5.77 -5.93
N ALA A 78 -12.67 6.51 -5.10
CA ALA A 78 -12.86 7.96 -4.91
C ALA A 78 -12.26 8.82 -6.02
N GLY A 79 -11.68 8.22 -7.06
CA GLY A 79 -11.09 8.90 -8.22
C GLY A 79 -9.58 9.08 -8.18
N GLY A 80 -8.90 8.59 -7.15
CA GLY A 80 -7.44 8.61 -7.07
C GLY A 80 -6.77 7.59 -7.98
N THR A 81 -5.51 7.81 -8.29
CA THR A 81 -4.66 6.89 -9.05
C THR A 81 -3.58 6.32 -8.13
N VAL A 82 -3.37 5.01 -8.20
CA VAL A 82 -2.31 4.34 -7.43
C VAL A 82 -1.35 3.63 -8.37
N LEU A 83 -0.07 3.94 -8.24
CA LEU A 83 1.03 3.19 -8.84
C LEU A 83 1.72 2.42 -7.72
N LEU A 84 1.77 1.11 -7.82
CA LEU A 84 2.47 0.29 -6.83
C LEU A 84 3.45 -0.68 -7.49
N THR A 85 4.55 -0.97 -6.80
CA THR A 85 5.40 -2.11 -7.12
C THR A 85 5.07 -3.24 -6.17
N SER A 86 5.01 -4.47 -6.65
CA SER A 86 4.78 -5.65 -5.81
C SER A 86 5.18 -6.95 -6.51
N HIS A 87 5.50 -7.93 -5.71
CA HIS A 87 5.62 -9.33 -6.11
C HIS A 87 4.56 -10.21 -5.42
N GLU A 88 3.63 -9.61 -4.67
CA GLU A 88 2.57 -10.33 -3.96
C GLU A 88 1.31 -10.45 -4.83
N MET A 89 0.82 -11.67 -5.01
CA MET A 89 -0.32 -11.96 -5.89
C MET A 89 -1.61 -11.24 -5.47
N GLY A 90 -1.80 -11.02 -4.16
CA GLY A 90 -2.96 -10.27 -3.66
C GLY A 90 -2.97 -8.81 -4.12
N GLU A 91 -1.82 -8.15 -4.12
CA GLU A 91 -1.65 -6.79 -4.60
C GLU A 91 -1.75 -6.72 -6.12
N ILE A 92 -1.07 -7.64 -6.83
CA ILE A 92 -1.12 -7.76 -8.28
C ILE A 92 -2.57 -7.96 -8.76
N GLY A 93 -3.31 -8.86 -8.11
CA GLY A 93 -4.71 -9.13 -8.44
C GLY A 93 -5.68 -7.97 -8.17
N ALA A 94 -5.28 -6.98 -7.39
CA ALA A 94 -6.07 -5.77 -7.14
C ALA A 94 -5.87 -4.67 -8.21
N CYS A 95 -4.87 -4.81 -9.08
CA CYS A 95 -4.52 -3.83 -10.09
C CYS A 95 -5.39 -3.96 -11.34
N THR A 96 -5.72 -2.83 -11.96
CA THR A 96 -6.46 -2.77 -13.23
C THR A 96 -5.54 -2.81 -14.46
N THR A 97 -4.30 -2.40 -14.29
CA THR A 97 -3.27 -2.38 -15.34
C THR A 97 -1.98 -2.91 -14.75
N LEU A 98 -1.32 -3.79 -15.47
CA LEU A 98 -0.08 -4.45 -15.03
C LEU A 98 1.05 -4.20 -16.02
N TYR A 99 2.24 -3.99 -15.46
CA TYR A 99 3.50 -3.98 -16.19
C TYR A 99 4.50 -4.89 -15.48
N VAL A 100 5.26 -5.62 -16.24
CA VAL A 100 6.42 -6.38 -15.73
C VAL A 100 7.69 -5.62 -16.06
N LEU A 101 8.52 -5.38 -15.04
CA LEU A 101 9.84 -4.79 -15.22
C LEU A 101 10.84 -5.92 -15.48
N LYS A 102 11.40 -5.97 -16.70
CA LYS A 102 12.43 -6.95 -17.08
C LYS A 102 13.57 -6.25 -17.82
N ASP A 103 14.78 -6.50 -17.40
CA ASP A 103 16.00 -5.94 -18.00
C ASP A 103 15.96 -4.41 -18.21
N GLY A 104 15.33 -3.70 -17.26
CA GLY A 104 15.18 -2.26 -17.31
C GLY A 104 14.04 -1.75 -18.20
N VAL A 105 13.22 -2.65 -18.78
CA VAL A 105 12.10 -2.32 -19.65
C VAL A 105 10.78 -2.69 -19.00
N LEU A 106 9.79 -1.77 -19.06
CA LEU A 106 8.41 -2.02 -18.63
C LEU A 106 7.62 -2.66 -19.78
N VAL A 107 7.16 -3.89 -19.58
CA VAL A 107 6.36 -4.62 -20.55
C VAL A 107 4.91 -4.70 -20.06
N PRO A 108 3.93 -4.17 -20.81
CA PRO A 108 2.53 -4.28 -20.43
C PRO A 108 2.09 -5.75 -20.44
N THR A 109 1.28 -6.13 -19.47
CA THR A 109 0.75 -7.49 -19.36
C THR A 109 -0.73 -7.48 -18.97
N GLU A 110 -1.42 -8.60 -19.21
CA GLU A 110 -2.83 -8.74 -18.89
C GLU A 110 -3.04 -8.89 -17.37
N ALA A 111 -4.10 -8.26 -16.85
CA ALA A 111 -4.53 -8.48 -15.48
C ALA A 111 -5.13 -9.89 -15.32
N GLY A 112 -5.01 -10.46 -14.13
CA GLY A 112 -5.60 -11.77 -13.80
C GLY A 112 -4.73 -12.98 -14.11
N LEU A 113 -3.49 -12.81 -14.57
CA LEU A 113 -2.55 -13.90 -14.74
C LEU A 113 -2.13 -14.47 -13.38
N SER A 114 -1.99 -15.80 -13.32
CA SER A 114 -1.39 -16.47 -12.17
C SER A 114 0.11 -16.17 -12.07
N ALA A 115 0.69 -16.37 -10.88
CA ALA A 115 2.14 -16.22 -10.68
C ALA A 115 2.95 -17.09 -11.66
N ARG A 116 2.47 -18.30 -11.95
CA ARG A 116 3.12 -19.22 -12.89
C ARG A 116 3.13 -18.69 -14.32
N GLU A 117 2.01 -18.13 -14.76
CA GLU A 117 1.89 -17.52 -16.09
C GLU A 117 2.75 -16.27 -16.23
N LEU A 118 2.83 -15.46 -15.18
CA LEU A 118 3.74 -14.31 -15.14
C LEU A 118 5.21 -14.75 -15.27
N ILE A 119 5.62 -15.76 -14.50
CA ILE A 119 7.00 -16.28 -14.55
C ILE A 119 7.33 -16.88 -15.92
N GLN A 120 6.38 -17.56 -16.58
CA GLN A 120 6.60 -18.19 -17.89
C GLN A 120 6.67 -17.21 -19.05
N ARG A 121 6.00 -16.04 -18.95
CA ARG A 121 6.00 -15.00 -20.01
C ARG A 121 7.27 -14.17 -20.03
N PHE A 122 8.03 -14.17 -18.94
CA PHE A 122 9.17 -13.28 -18.72
C PHE A 122 10.38 -14.01 -18.16
#